data_e27e80ee6c5f49c4127420df16d02326
#
_entry.id   e27e80ee6c5f49c4127420df16d02326
#
_cell.length_a   1.000
_cell.length_b   1.000
_cell.length_c   1.000
_cell.angle_alpha   90.00
_cell.angle_beta   90.00
_cell.angle_gamma   90.00
#
_symmetry.space_group_name_H-M   'P 1'
#
loop_
_entity.id
_entity.type
_entity.pdbx_description
1 polymer ?
#
loop_
_entity_poly.entity_id
_entity_poly.type
_entity_poly.pdbx_seq_one_letter_code
_entity_poly.pdbx_strand_id
1 'polypeptide(L)'
;MNNYKIIGGDGRQYGPVSATELRKWIAEQRLNATSQVQLEGTTDWVALGTVTEFADAFGGAQPPPISTPFNPELWTRQVLDRPAELRFGECLSSGFSFLVANPGFVIGSVTLAWLVRLIMSLVPLIGGILHLVFAGVVTGGLYLACLRRMRGEKVGITNLFDGFKVAFVPLMLVGAISSLLKGIGFIFCLLPGLYLLVAWSFALPLAAEKRLEFWSAMELSRKVATRVWFPLFFLLLLVFLPFLVAQTFTGINVAGYVIGTLREVDFDMQRWLNQLSEHAGALFKLSLLWGLIGQAAGLLSQFIAVGALMRAYENLFGERKP
;
A
#
# COMPACT_ATOMS: atom_id res chain seq x y z
N MET A 1 20.14 35.11 -40.31
CA MET A 1 18.79 34.66 -39.94
C MET A 1 18.88 33.17 -39.71
N ASN A 2 18.40 32.69 -38.59
CA ASN A 2 18.47 31.26 -38.29
C ASN A 2 17.41 30.51 -39.09
N ASN A 3 17.84 29.47 -39.80
CA ASN A 3 16.92 28.54 -40.49
C ASN A 3 16.77 27.28 -39.63
N TYR A 4 15.58 26.68 -39.73
CA TYR A 4 15.23 25.50 -38.94
C TYR A 4 14.63 24.42 -39.82
N LYS A 5 14.88 23.18 -39.48
CA LYS A 5 14.17 22.02 -39.98
C LYS A 5 13.21 21.51 -38.95
N ILE A 6 12.06 20.98 -39.34
CA ILE A 6 10.98 20.57 -38.45
C ILE A 6 10.50 19.17 -38.83
N ILE A 7 10.07 18.39 -37.82
CA ILE A 7 9.30 17.16 -38.06
C ILE A 7 7.83 17.49 -37.88
N GLY A 8 7.05 17.35 -38.95
CA GLY A 8 5.61 17.53 -38.89
C GLY A 8 4.88 16.43 -38.12
N GLY A 9 3.59 16.63 -37.80
CA GLY A 9 2.75 15.63 -37.15
C GLY A 9 2.54 14.33 -37.97
N ASP A 10 2.87 14.37 -39.28
CA ASP A 10 2.90 13.24 -40.18
C ASP A 10 4.22 12.48 -40.22
N GLY A 11 5.18 12.87 -39.35
CA GLY A 11 6.52 12.27 -39.28
C GLY A 11 7.47 12.66 -40.40
N ARG A 12 7.08 13.59 -41.29
CA ARG A 12 7.93 14.07 -42.39
C ARG A 12 8.74 15.29 -41.96
N GLN A 13 9.93 15.42 -42.53
CA GLN A 13 10.81 16.53 -42.31
C GLN A 13 10.49 17.67 -43.31
N TYR A 14 10.34 18.89 -42.76
CA TYR A 14 10.11 20.13 -43.51
C TYR A 14 11.23 21.13 -43.23
N GLY A 15 11.58 21.92 -44.23
CA GLY A 15 12.57 22.97 -44.09
C GLY A 15 13.66 22.93 -45.17
N PRO A 16 14.60 23.89 -45.21
CA PRO A 16 14.79 24.91 -44.15
C PRO A 16 13.71 26.01 -44.12
N VAL A 17 13.26 26.40 -42.93
CA VAL A 17 12.19 27.37 -42.66
C VAL A 17 12.74 28.49 -41.78
N SER A 18 12.37 29.73 -42.00
CA SER A 18 12.80 30.87 -41.22
C SER A 18 12.13 30.91 -39.82
N ALA A 19 12.77 31.57 -38.85
CA ALA A 19 12.18 31.77 -37.53
C ALA A 19 10.82 32.52 -37.58
N THR A 20 10.66 33.43 -38.55
CA THR A 20 9.41 34.18 -38.76
C THR A 20 8.25 33.26 -39.24
N GLU A 21 8.54 32.34 -40.13
CA GLU A 21 7.56 31.35 -40.57
C GLU A 21 7.16 30.36 -39.49
N LEU A 22 8.15 29.97 -38.65
CA LEU A 22 7.88 29.14 -37.48
C LEU A 22 6.93 29.82 -36.50
N ARG A 23 7.12 31.10 -36.19
CA ARG A 23 6.21 31.87 -35.34
C ARG A 23 4.80 31.94 -35.91
N LYS A 24 4.66 32.07 -37.22
CA LYS A 24 3.38 32.03 -37.90
C LYS A 24 2.68 30.67 -37.74
N TRP A 25 3.40 29.59 -37.90
CA TRP A 25 2.85 28.22 -37.74
C TRP A 25 2.51 27.89 -36.30
N ILE A 26 3.22 28.46 -35.32
CA ILE A 26 2.85 28.39 -33.88
C ILE A 26 1.52 29.14 -33.65
N ALA A 27 1.39 30.38 -34.18
CA ALA A 27 0.18 31.17 -34.04
C ALA A 27 -1.03 30.52 -34.72
N GLU A 28 -0.83 29.80 -35.82
CA GLU A 28 -1.85 29.01 -36.53
C GLU A 28 -2.15 27.65 -35.85
N GLN A 29 -1.55 27.37 -34.69
CA GLN A 29 -1.67 26.10 -33.95
C GLN A 29 -1.29 24.85 -34.77
N ARG A 30 -0.48 25.01 -35.80
CA ARG A 30 0.08 23.93 -36.63
C ARG A 30 1.30 23.26 -35.96
N LEU A 31 1.98 23.99 -35.09
CA LEU A 31 3.10 23.53 -34.28
C LEU A 31 2.80 23.77 -32.80
N ASN A 32 3.31 22.91 -31.96
CA ASN A 32 3.20 23.00 -30.52
C ASN A 32 4.58 22.93 -29.84
N ALA A 33 4.64 23.14 -28.53
CA ALA A 33 5.88 23.15 -27.76
C ALA A 33 6.68 21.82 -27.84
N THR A 34 6.01 20.71 -28.18
CA THR A 34 6.66 19.39 -28.32
C THR A 34 7.10 19.06 -29.74
N SER A 35 6.78 19.91 -30.73
CA SER A 35 7.22 19.74 -32.12
C SER A 35 8.74 19.72 -32.21
N GLN A 36 9.31 18.78 -32.92
CA GLN A 36 10.78 18.62 -33.03
C GLN A 36 11.32 19.63 -34.06
N VAL A 37 12.36 20.37 -33.63
CA VAL A 37 13.05 21.34 -34.49
C VAL A 37 14.56 21.14 -34.41
N GLN A 38 15.23 21.38 -35.52
CA GLN A 38 16.70 21.33 -35.63
C GLN A 38 17.17 22.64 -36.24
N LEU A 39 18.12 23.30 -35.59
CA LEU A 39 18.78 24.48 -36.15
C LEU A 39 19.68 24.05 -37.31
N GLU A 40 19.66 24.77 -38.40
CA GLU A 40 20.52 24.50 -39.56
C GLU A 40 22.01 24.59 -39.16
N GLY A 41 22.72 23.50 -39.40
CA GLY A 41 24.13 23.38 -38.97
C GLY A 41 24.33 22.60 -37.64
N THR A 42 23.27 22.18 -36.96
CA THR A 42 23.37 21.28 -35.79
C THR A 42 22.85 19.89 -36.14
N THR A 43 23.28 18.87 -35.36
CA THR A 43 22.82 17.48 -35.54
C THR A 43 21.64 17.15 -34.63
N ASP A 44 21.40 17.95 -33.60
CA ASP A 44 20.51 17.62 -32.54
C ASP A 44 19.07 18.14 -32.80
N TRP A 45 18.09 17.26 -32.63
CA TRP A 45 16.67 17.61 -32.64
C TRP A 45 16.24 17.99 -31.23
N VAL A 46 15.65 19.17 -31.06
CA VAL A 46 15.15 19.69 -29.81
C VAL A 46 13.68 20.03 -29.90
N ALA A 47 12.96 19.98 -28.77
CA ALA A 47 11.57 20.40 -28.76
C ALA A 47 11.47 21.94 -28.95
N LEU A 48 10.55 22.41 -29.80
CA LEU A 48 10.39 23.80 -30.19
C LEU A 48 10.20 24.72 -28.95
N GLY A 49 9.52 24.24 -27.92
CA GLY A 49 9.34 24.98 -26.65
C GLY A 49 10.60 25.16 -25.80
N THR A 50 11.72 24.43 -26.11
CA THR A 50 13.00 24.59 -25.41
C THR A 50 13.90 25.62 -26.08
N VAL A 51 13.55 26.07 -27.30
CA VAL A 51 14.31 27.09 -28.00
C VAL A 51 13.90 28.47 -27.48
N THR A 52 14.82 29.16 -26.81
CA THR A 52 14.60 30.46 -26.15
C THR A 52 14.05 31.52 -27.11
N GLU A 53 14.38 31.44 -28.40
CA GLU A 53 13.89 32.35 -29.44
C GLU A 53 12.35 32.31 -29.64
N PHE A 54 11.71 31.17 -29.26
CA PHE A 54 10.26 31.00 -29.41
C PHE A 54 9.50 30.95 -28.09
N ALA A 55 10.18 31.19 -26.95
CA ALA A 55 9.55 31.18 -25.63
C ALA A 55 8.36 32.14 -25.52
N ASP A 56 8.47 33.30 -26.14
CA ASP A 56 7.40 34.33 -26.16
C ASP A 56 6.17 33.87 -26.95
N ALA A 57 6.36 33.07 -28.00
CA ALA A 57 5.29 32.58 -28.86
C ALA A 57 4.39 31.50 -28.16
N PHE A 58 4.91 30.88 -27.10
CA PHE A 58 4.18 29.92 -26.26
C PHE A 58 3.68 30.54 -24.94
N GLY A 59 3.62 31.87 -24.85
CA GLY A 59 3.05 32.59 -23.69
C GLY A 59 3.87 32.46 -22.40
N GLY A 60 5.18 32.24 -22.50
CA GLY A 60 6.06 32.07 -21.33
C GLY A 60 5.78 30.80 -20.52
N ALA A 61 4.92 29.94 -21.00
CA ALA A 61 4.70 28.64 -20.40
C ALA A 61 5.96 27.78 -20.64
N GLN A 62 6.79 27.67 -19.63
CA GLN A 62 7.85 26.67 -19.62
C GLN A 62 7.22 25.31 -19.98
N PRO A 63 7.74 24.57 -20.99
CA PRO A 63 7.18 23.25 -21.29
C PRO A 63 7.11 22.46 -19.99
N PRO A 64 6.02 21.72 -19.76
CA PRO A 64 5.92 20.90 -18.56
C PRO A 64 7.23 20.07 -18.50
N PRO A 65 7.90 20.05 -17.35
CA PRO A 65 9.16 19.33 -17.23
C PRO A 65 8.93 17.93 -17.80
N ILE A 66 9.78 17.50 -18.74
CA ILE A 66 9.70 16.16 -19.32
C ILE A 66 9.64 15.24 -18.10
N SER A 67 8.49 14.63 -17.87
CA SER A 67 8.31 13.71 -16.76
C SER A 67 9.28 12.56 -17.04
N THR A 68 10.47 12.64 -16.44
CA THR A 68 11.45 11.55 -16.51
C THR A 68 10.71 10.29 -16.09
N PRO A 69 10.75 9.22 -16.88
CA PRO A 69 10.04 8.00 -16.52
C PRO A 69 10.46 7.61 -15.11
N PHE A 70 9.48 7.25 -14.28
CA PHE A 70 9.74 6.90 -12.88
C PHE A 70 10.85 5.85 -12.81
N ASN A 71 11.98 6.22 -12.22
CA ASN A 71 13.11 5.33 -12.01
C ASN A 71 13.07 4.80 -10.56
N PRO A 72 12.67 3.53 -10.37
CA PRO A 72 12.54 2.94 -9.04
C PRO A 72 13.84 2.97 -8.23
N GLU A 73 14.98 2.80 -8.88
CA GLU A 73 16.28 2.76 -8.20
C GLU A 73 16.70 4.13 -7.67
N LEU A 74 16.59 5.17 -8.50
CA LEU A 74 16.88 6.55 -8.08
C LEU A 74 15.94 6.98 -6.96
N TRP A 75 14.66 6.71 -7.09
CA TRP A 75 13.67 7.01 -6.06
C TRP A 75 13.98 6.28 -4.74
N THR A 76 14.33 4.99 -4.81
CA THR A 76 14.72 4.19 -3.63
C THR A 76 15.93 4.78 -2.91
N ARG A 77 16.97 5.20 -3.66
CA ARG A 77 18.14 5.88 -3.08
C ARG A 77 17.73 7.19 -2.40
N GLN A 78 16.95 8.03 -3.06
CA GLN A 78 16.45 9.28 -2.48
C GLN A 78 15.66 9.06 -1.19
N VAL A 79 14.83 8.01 -1.11
CA VAL A 79 14.09 7.65 0.11
C VAL A 79 15.04 7.21 1.22
N LEU A 80 16.07 6.44 0.89
CA LEU A 80 17.05 5.96 1.87
C LEU A 80 17.98 7.08 2.39
N ASP A 81 18.27 8.10 1.58
CA ASP A 81 19.11 9.23 1.97
C ASP A 81 18.37 10.26 2.85
N ARG A 82 17.03 10.21 2.85
CA ARG A 82 16.22 11.10 3.69
C ARG A 82 16.24 10.68 5.18
N PRO A 83 16.19 11.64 6.12
CA PRO A 83 15.92 11.33 7.51
C PRO A 83 14.50 10.72 7.63
N ALA A 84 14.42 9.56 8.25
CA ALA A 84 13.13 8.91 8.50
C ALA A 84 12.54 9.50 9.80
N GLU A 85 11.45 10.24 9.66
CA GLU A 85 10.71 10.83 10.78
C GLU A 85 9.27 10.35 10.75
N LEU A 86 8.82 9.75 11.84
CA LEU A 86 7.43 9.36 12.02
C LEU A 86 6.76 10.32 13.01
N ARG A 87 5.81 11.10 12.53
CA ARG A 87 5.01 12.00 13.36
C ARG A 87 3.85 11.21 13.98
N PHE A 88 4.13 10.52 15.08
CA PHE A 88 3.21 9.62 15.76
C PHE A 88 1.80 10.21 15.98
N GLY A 89 1.71 11.41 16.57
CA GLY A 89 0.43 12.06 16.83
C GLY A 89 -0.37 12.38 15.57
N GLU A 90 0.31 12.82 14.49
CA GLU A 90 -0.35 13.06 13.20
C GLU A 90 -0.85 11.77 12.56
N CYS A 91 -0.11 10.68 12.65
CA CYS A 91 -0.54 9.39 12.11
C CYS A 91 -1.80 8.89 12.81
N LEU A 92 -1.82 8.96 14.13
CA LEU A 92 -2.97 8.52 14.93
C LEU A 92 -4.21 9.41 14.67
N SER A 93 -4.06 10.74 14.75
CA SER A 93 -5.16 11.68 14.49
C SER A 93 -5.68 11.58 13.05
N SER A 94 -4.78 11.35 12.07
CA SER A 94 -5.18 11.13 10.68
C SER A 94 -5.97 9.83 10.50
N GLY A 95 -5.69 8.79 11.26
CA GLY A 95 -6.48 7.56 11.24
C GLY A 95 -7.95 7.81 11.61
N PHE A 96 -8.18 8.56 12.69
CA PHE A 96 -9.53 8.94 13.12
C PHE A 96 -10.18 9.94 12.16
N SER A 97 -9.48 10.99 11.77
CA SER A 97 -10.03 12.01 10.87
C SER A 97 -10.38 11.45 9.50
N PHE A 98 -9.59 10.51 8.98
CA PHE A 98 -9.88 9.84 7.71
C PHE A 98 -11.15 8.99 7.79
N LEU A 99 -11.34 8.25 8.91
CA LEU A 99 -12.56 7.48 9.17
C LEU A 99 -13.78 8.41 9.25
N VAL A 100 -13.68 9.50 10.03
CA VAL A 100 -14.80 10.45 10.24
C VAL A 100 -15.13 11.22 8.95
N ALA A 101 -14.13 11.59 8.16
CA ALA A 101 -14.32 12.31 6.89
C ALA A 101 -14.86 11.40 5.77
N ASN A 102 -14.61 10.10 5.81
CA ASN A 102 -14.98 9.15 4.75
C ASN A 102 -15.60 7.86 5.31
N PRO A 103 -16.63 7.90 6.18
CA PRO A 103 -17.07 6.72 6.91
C PRO A 103 -17.57 5.61 5.97
N GLY A 104 -18.40 5.94 4.99
CA GLY A 104 -18.95 4.97 4.03
C GLY A 104 -17.85 4.26 3.20
N PHE A 105 -16.81 5.00 2.79
CA PHE A 105 -15.70 4.42 2.06
C PHE A 105 -14.83 3.52 2.95
N VAL A 106 -14.43 3.98 4.14
CA VAL A 106 -13.53 3.24 5.03
C VAL A 106 -14.23 1.99 5.56
N ILE A 107 -15.44 2.13 6.11
CA ILE A 107 -16.20 1.01 6.64
C ILE A 107 -16.50 0.01 5.51
N GLY A 108 -16.98 0.48 4.36
CA GLY A 108 -17.32 -0.38 3.23
C GLY A 108 -16.12 -1.13 2.65
N SER A 109 -15.00 -0.46 2.40
CA SER A 109 -13.82 -1.09 1.81
C SER A 109 -13.11 -2.05 2.75
N VAL A 110 -12.97 -1.71 4.04
CA VAL A 110 -12.36 -2.59 5.05
C VAL A 110 -13.25 -3.81 5.32
N THR A 111 -14.57 -3.61 5.46
CA THR A 111 -15.52 -4.72 5.66
C THR A 111 -15.55 -5.63 4.44
N LEU A 112 -15.55 -5.08 3.23
CA LEU A 112 -15.48 -5.89 1.99
C LEU A 112 -14.17 -6.70 1.94
N ALA A 113 -13.03 -6.08 2.24
CA ALA A 113 -11.74 -6.78 2.29
C ALA A 113 -11.75 -7.91 3.35
N TRP A 114 -12.39 -7.67 4.49
CA TRP A 114 -12.55 -8.68 5.54
C TRP A 114 -13.47 -9.82 5.10
N LEU A 115 -14.61 -9.51 4.47
CA LEU A 115 -15.55 -10.51 3.95
C LEU A 115 -14.89 -11.41 2.89
N VAL A 116 -14.14 -10.82 1.95
CA VAL A 116 -13.41 -11.59 0.93
C VAL A 116 -12.44 -12.58 1.60
N ARG A 117 -11.68 -12.15 2.60
CA ARG A 117 -10.77 -13.01 3.35
C ARG A 117 -11.50 -14.08 4.17
N LEU A 118 -12.63 -13.73 4.76
CA LEU A 118 -13.48 -14.67 5.50
C LEU A 118 -14.00 -15.77 4.58
N ILE A 119 -14.55 -15.41 3.42
CA ILE A 119 -15.06 -16.37 2.42
C ILE A 119 -13.93 -17.32 1.98
N MET A 120 -12.73 -16.79 1.72
CA MET A 120 -11.57 -17.62 1.38
C MET A 120 -11.23 -18.63 2.49
N SER A 121 -11.33 -18.23 3.76
CA SER A 121 -11.01 -19.10 4.90
C SER A 121 -12.06 -20.21 5.14
N LEU A 122 -13.29 -20.02 4.64
CA LEU A 122 -14.37 -21.00 4.79
C LEU A 122 -14.28 -22.16 3.80
N VAL A 123 -13.41 -22.08 2.76
CA VAL A 123 -13.26 -23.17 1.78
C VAL A 123 -12.38 -24.27 2.38
N PRO A 124 -12.94 -25.47 2.63
CA PRO A 124 -12.17 -26.58 3.21
C PRO A 124 -10.96 -26.94 2.34
N LEU A 125 -9.86 -27.40 2.96
CA LEU A 125 -8.62 -27.87 2.35
C LEU A 125 -7.80 -26.80 1.60
N ILE A 126 -8.43 -26.00 0.73
CA ILE A 126 -7.74 -25.01 -0.13
C ILE A 126 -7.83 -23.58 0.41
N GLY A 127 -8.65 -23.32 1.43
CA GLY A 127 -8.87 -21.96 1.98
C GLY A 127 -7.57 -21.31 2.47
N GLY A 128 -6.68 -22.08 3.10
CA GLY A 128 -5.36 -21.60 3.51
C GLY A 128 -4.49 -21.15 2.32
N ILE A 129 -4.53 -21.90 1.22
CA ILE A 129 -3.81 -21.57 -0.02
C ILE A 129 -4.40 -20.32 -0.66
N LEU A 130 -5.74 -20.26 -0.78
CA LEU A 130 -6.43 -19.08 -1.30
C LEU A 130 -6.12 -17.84 -0.47
N HIS A 131 -6.14 -17.94 0.85
CA HIS A 131 -5.77 -16.84 1.73
C HIS A 131 -4.31 -16.41 1.52
N LEU A 132 -3.37 -17.37 1.42
CA LEU A 132 -1.95 -17.09 1.21
C LEU A 132 -1.72 -16.35 -0.12
N VAL A 133 -2.42 -16.73 -1.19
CA VAL A 133 -2.30 -16.15 -2.54
C VAL A 133 -2.95 -14.78 -2.62
N PHE A 134 -4.19 -14.64 -2.15
CA PHE A 134 -5.01 -13.46 -2.44
C PHE A 134 -5.06 -12.41 -1.33
N ALA A 135 -4.77 -12.76 -0.08
CA ALA A 135 -4.86 -11.81 1.03
C ALA A 135 -3.93 -10.60 0.85
N GLY A 136 -2.72 -10.82 0.30
CA GLY A 136 -1.78 -9.75 -0.03
C GLY A 136 -2.32 -8.81 -1.10
N VAL A 137 -2.95 -9.36 -2.15
CA VAL A 137 -3.51 -8.59 -3.27
C VAL A 137 -4.70 -7.74 -2.83
N VAL A 138 -5.61 -8.32 -2.04
CA VAL A 138 -6.77 -7.62 -1.47
C VAL A 138 -6.33 -6.51 -0.52
N THR A 139 -5.36 -6.79 0.35
CA THR A 139 -4.85 -5.80 1.31
C THR A 139 -4.06 -4.69 0.61
N GLY A 140 -3.25 -5.02 -0.39
CA GLY A 140 -2.52 -4.04 -1.22
C GLY A 140 -3.46 -3.13 -1.99
N GLY A 141 -4.54 -3.68 -2.57
CA GLY A 141 -5.58 -2.91 -3.22
C GLY A 141 -6.31 -1.97 -2.26
N LEU A 142 -6.61 -2.44 -1.04
CA LEU A 142 -7.19 -1.59 0.02
C LEU A 142 -6.27 -0.41 0.36
N TYR A 143 -4.98 -0.66 0.56
CA TYR A 143 -4.02 0.40 0.87
C TYR A 143 -3.89 1.41 -0.27
N LEU A 144 -3.84 0.94 -1.52
CA LEU A 144 -3.80 1.79 -2.70
C LEU A 144 -5.05 2.68 -2.81
N ALA A 145 -6.24 2.10 -2.61
CA ALA A 145 -7.49 2.83 -2.64
C ALA A 145 -7.56 3.90 -1.52
N CYS A 146 -7.10 3.55 -0.31
CA CYS A 146 -7.03 4.50 0.81
C CYS A 146 -6.03 5.63 0.56
N LEU A 147 -4.83 5.35 0.03
CA LEU A 147 -3.85 6.37 -0.35
C LEU A 147 -4.42 7.36 -1.37
N ARG A 148 -5.02 6.87 -2.45
CA ARG A 148 -5.66 7.71 -3.48
C ARG A 148 -6.77 8.57 -2.88
N ARG A 149 -7.61 7.99 -2.03
CA ARG A 149 -8.68 8.73 -1.34
C ARG A 149 -8.14 9.81 -0.42
N MET A 150 -7.06 9.55 0.32
CA MET A 150 -6.39 10.54 1.19
C MET A 150 -5.78 11.70 0.39
N ARG A 151 -5.36 11.44 -0.85
CA ARG A 151 -4.86 12.47 -1.80
C ARG A 151 -5.96 13.24 -2.52
N GLY A 152 -7.24 12.98 -2.20
CA GLY A 152 -8.39 13.69 -2.77
C GLY A 152 -8.92 13.10 -4.07
N GLU A 153 -8.44 11.94 -4.51
CA GLU A 153 -8.96 11.27 -5.70
C GLU A 153 -10.37 10.71 -5.43
N LYS A 154 -11.20 10.70 -6.47
CA LYS A 154 -12.54 10.09 -6.42
C LYS A 154 -12.41 8.57 -6.57
N VAL A 155 -12.34 7.88 -5.44
CA VAL A 155 -12.17 6.43 -5.36
C VAL A 155 -13.39 5.80 -4.69
N GLY A 156 -13.92 4.74 -5.30
CA GLY A 156 -15.02 3.94 -4.75
C GLY A 156 -14.53 2.68 -4.02
N ILE A 157 -15.46 1.97 -3.38
CA ILE A 157 -15.18 0.71 -2.64
C ILE A 157 -14.62 -0.37 -3.58
N THR A 158 -15.09 -0.41 -4.82
CA THR A 158 -14.67 -1.39 -5.85
C THR A 158 -13.19 -1.27 -6.25
N ASN A 159 -12.56 -0.11 -6.03
CA ASN A 159 -11.13 0.08 -6.29
C ASN A 159 -10.23 -0.74 -5.36
N LEU A 160 -10.79 -1.39 -4.33
CA LEU A 160 -10.13 -2.46 -3.58
C LEU A 160 -9.54 -3.54 -4.51
N PHE A 161 -10.21 -3.84 -5.62
CA PHE A 161 -9.77 -4.85 -6.58
C PHE A 161 -8.73 -4.35 -7.60
N ASP A 162 -8.33 -3.08 -7.54
CA ASP A 162 -7.28 -2.56 -8.43
C ASP A 162 -5.93 -3.26 -8.19
N GLY A 163 -5.70 -3.81 -6.98
CA GLY A 163 -4.52 -4.64 -6.70
C GLY A 163 -4.33 -5.79 -7.68
N PHE A 164 -5.43 -6.39 -8.15
CA PHE A 164 -5.41 -7.47 -9.16
C PHE A 164 -4.94 -7.00 -10.53
N LYS A 165 -5.20 -5.74 -10.89
CA LYS A 165 -4.85 -5.16 -12.20
C LYS A 165 -3.47 -4.52 -12.19
N VAL A 166 -3.09 -3.90 -11.09
CA VAL A 166 -1.91 -3.03 -11.03
C VAL A 166 -0.63 -3.80 -10.73
N ALA A 167 -0.65 -4.72 -9.77
CA ALA A 167 0.55 -5.39 -9.28
C ALA A 167 0.24 -6.79 -8.68
N PHE A 168 -0.51 -7.63 -9.39
CA PHE A 168 -0.95 -8.93 -8.86
C PHE A 168 0.19 -9.76 -8.30
N VAL A 169 1.19 -10.07 -9.13
CA VAL A 169 2.30 -10.98 -8.74
C VAL A 169 3.15 -10.40 -7.61
N PRO A 170 3.61 -9.14 -7.66
CA PRO A 170 4.33 -8.55 -6.53
C PRO A 170 3.53 -8.57 -5.23
N LEU A 171 2.25 -8.22 -5.24
CA LEU A 171 1.39 -8.19 -4.05
C LEU A 171 1.14 -9.58 -3.48
N MET A 172 0.91 -10.57 -4.35
CA MET A 172 0.78 -11.97 -3.97
C MET A 172 2.05 -12.46 -3.27
N LEU A 173 3.22 -12.24 -3.86
CA LEU A 173 4.49 -12.68 -3.29
C LEU A 173 4.82 -11.96 -1.99
N VAL A 174 4.64 -10.63 -1.91
CA VAL A 174 4.81 -9.87 -0.66
C VAL A 174 3.88 -10.42 0.42
N GLY A 175 2.61 -10.63 0.11
CA GLY A 175 1.63 -11.17 1.04
C GLY A 175 2.00 -12.57 1.54
N ALA A 176 2.29 -13.49 0.62
CA ALA A 176 2.62 -14.89 0.92
C ALA A 176 3.92 -15.00 1.73
N ILE A 177 5.00 -14.43 1.21
CA ILE A 177 6.34 -14.55 1.84
C ILE A 177 6.35 -13.85 3.21
N SER A 178 5.79 -12.63 3.30
CA SER A 178 5.74 -11.93 4.58
C SER A 178 4.89 -12.65 5.63
N SER A 179 3.79 -13.29 5.22
CA SER A 179 2.93 -14.06 6.13
C SER A 179 3.63 -15.32 6.62
N LEU A 180 4.28 -16.06 5.72
CA LEU A 180 5.04 -17.25 6.07
C LEU A 180 6.20 -16.93 7.02
N LEU A 181 7.02 -15.93 6.68
CA LEU A 181 8.20 -15.59 7.49
C LEU A 181 7.81 -14.98 8.84
N LYS A 182 6.74 -14.17 8.91
CA LYS A 182 6.18 -13.71 10.20
C LYS A 182 5.68 -14.88 11.03
N GLY A 183 4.93 -15.80 10.41
CA GLY A 183 4.45 -17.02 11.09
C GLY A 183 5.60 -17.87 11.66
N ILE A 184 6.61 -18.16 10.85
CA ILE A 184 7.82 -18.84 11.29
C ILE A 184 8.51 -18.07 12.43
N GLY A 185 8.65 -16.74 12.30
CA GLY A 185 9.24 -15.90 13.32
C GLY A 185 8.49 -15.98 14.66
N PHE A 186 7.15 -16.02 14.65
CA PHE A 186 6.36 -16.15 15.88
C PHE A 186 6.44 -17.58 16.50
N ILE A 187 6.56 -18.61 15.67
CA ILE A 187 6.69 -20.00 16.15
C ILE A 187 8.04 -20.21 16.84
N PHE A 188 9.14 -19.75 16.25
CA PHE A 188 10.47 -19.95 16.81
C PHE A 188 10.78 -19.00 17.96
N CYS A 189 10.34 -17.75 17.88
CA CYS A 189 10.53 -16.75 18.92
C CYS A 189 9.61 -15.54 18.65
N LEU A 190 8.98 -15.02 19.69
CA LEU A 190 8.09 -13.87 19.60
C LEU A 190 8.79 -12.63 19.00
N LEU A 191 10.05 -12.39 19.37
CA LEU A 191 10.78 -11.17 18.98
C LEU A 191 11.04 -11.07 17.45
N PRO A 192 11.55 -12.09 16.74
CA PRO A 192 11.69 -12.03 15.30
C PRO A 192 10.36 -11.82 14.57
N GLY A 193 9.30 -12.50 15.01
CA GLY A 193 7.96 -12.33 14.43
C GLY A 193 7.46 -10.90 14.57
N LEU A 194 7.62 -10.31 15.75
CA LEU A 194 7.24 -8.92 16.04
C LEU A 194 8.08 -7.92 15.24
N TYR A 195 9.39 -8.16 15.13
CA TYR A 195 10.27 -7.33 14.30
C TYR A 195 9.81 -7.31 12.85
N LEU A 196 9.55 -8.48 12.25
CA LEU A 196 9.12 -8.59 10.87
C LEU A 196 7.73 -7.99 10.62
N LEU A 197 6.83 -8.08 11.61
CA LEU A 197 5.50 -7.46 11.53
C LEU A 197 5.62 -5.94 11.31
N VAL A 198 6.47 -5.28 12.07
CA VAL A 198 6.72 -3.83 11.96
C VAL A 198 7.54 -3.50 10.72
N ALA A 199 8.62 -4.25 10.47
CA ALA A 199 9.55 -3.99 9.37
C ALA A 199 8.90 -4.07 7.98
N TRP A 200 7.91 -4.95 7.79
CA TRP A 200 7.21 -5.13 6.52
C TRP A 200 5.81 -4.49 6.45
N SER A 201 5.50 -3.56 7.35
CA SER A 201 4.21 -2.85 7.35
C SER A 201 3.94 -2.09 6.06
N PHE A 202 4.98 -1.60 5.40
CA PHE A 202 4.88 -0.80 4.18
C PHE A 202 5.19 -1.57 2.89
N ALA A 203 5.50 -2.87 2.96
CA ALA A 203 5.86 -3.65 1.77
C ALA A 203 4.71 -3.73 0.76
N LEU A 204 3.47 -3.95 1.23
CA LEU A 204 2.28 -4.00 0.37
C LEU A 204 1.96 -2.65 -0.29
N PRO A 205 1.87 -1.50 0.43
CA PRO A 205 1.63 -0.21 -0.24
C PRO A 205 2.76 0.19 -1.19
N LEU A 206 4.02 -0.14 -0.91
CA LEU A 206 5.15 0.09 -1.82
C LEU A 206 5.01 -0.72 -3.13
N ALA A 207 4.68 -2.00 -3.02
CA ALA A 207 4.43 -2.84 -4.20
C ALA A 207 3.20 -2.37 -5.01
N ALA A 208 2.13 -1.93 -4.32
CA ALA A 208 0.90 -1.49 -4.97
C ALA A 208 1.05 -0.13 -5.68
N GLU A 209 1.66 0.87 -5.00
CA GLU A 209 1.72 2.24 -5.50
C GLU A 209 2.90 2.45 -6.45
N LYS A 210 4.10 2.05 -6.03
CA LYS A 210 5.35 2.27 -6.80
C LYS A 210 5.66 1.13 -7.75
N ARG A 211 4.82 0.09 -7.78
CA ARG A 211 5.00 -1.11 -8.63
C ARG A 211 6.38 -1.76 -8.48
N LEU A 212 6.91 -1.71 -7.26
CA LEU A 212 8.19 -2.33 -6.96
C LEU A 212 8.04 -3.85 -7.01
N GLU A 213 9.11 -4.54 -7.40
CA GLU A 213 9.19 -5.99 -7.24
C GLU A 213 9.06 -6.38 -5.76
N PHE A 214 8.57 -7.58 -5.51
CA PHE A 214 8.26 -8.05 -4.17
C PHE A 214 9.44 -7.92 -3.20
N TRP A 215 10.64 -8.33 -3.62
CA TRP A 215 11.82 -8.28 -2.77
C TRP A 215 12.28 -6.83 -2.49
N SER A 216 12.32 -6.02 -3.54
CA SER A 216 12.67 -4.59 -3.42
C SER A 216 11.70 -3.84 -2.50
N ALA A 217 10.40 -4.12 -2.59
CA ALA A 217 9.38 -3.54 -1.72
C ALA A 217 9.57 -3.97 -0.26
N MET A 218 9.82 -5.26 0.00
CA MET A 218 10.07 -5.80 1.34
C MET A 218 11.35 -5.23 1.96
N GLU A 219 12.44 -5.18 1.18
CA GLU A 219 13.74 -4.70 1.65
C GLU A 219 13.72 -3.19 1.90
N LEU A 220 13.09 -2.40 1.03
CA LEU A 220 12.92 -0.96 1.25
C LEU A 220 12.06 -0.69 2.48
N SER A 221 10.93 -1.39 2.62
CA SER A 221 10.08 -1.30 3.81
C SER A 221 10.89 -1.58 5.08
N ARG A 222 11.65 -2.69 5.09
CA ARG A 222 12.49 -3.08 6.23
C ARG A 222 13.51 -2.00 6.57
N LYS A 223 14.27 -1.50 5.59
CA LYS A 223 15.31 -0.49 5.82
C LYS A 223 14.76 0.81 6.40
N VAL A 224 13.63 1.28 5.90
CA VAL A 224 13.01 2.54 6.37
C VAL A 224 12.29 2.33 7.70
N ALA A 225 11.46 1.28 7.82
CA ALA A 225 10.71 1.01 9.05
C ALA A 225 11.62 0.71 10.26
N THR A 226 12.80 0.09 10.04
CA THR A 226 13.76 -0.17 11.12
C THR A 226 14.30 1.13 11.73
N ARG A 227 14.43 2.22 10.96
CA ARG A 227 14.90 3.53 11.47
C ARG A 227 13.91 4.18 12.44
N VAL A 228 12.63 3.88 12.28
CA VAL A 228 11.53 4.39 13.11
C VAL A 228 10.76 3.25 13.79
N TRP A 229 11.46 2.14 14.11
CA TRP A 229 10.82 0.91 14.56
C TRP A 229 9.97 1.10 15.82
N PHE A 230 10.50 1.75 16.84
CA PHE A 230 9.78 1.96 18.10
C PHE A 230 8.53 2.84 17.94
N PRO A 231 8.60 4.04 17.31
CA PRO A 231 7.40 4.84 17.08
C PRO A 231 6.34 4.10 16.25
N LEU A 232 6.77 3.36 15.22
CA LEU A 232 5.86 2.59 14.38
C LEU A 232 5.25 1.40 15.13
N PHE A 233 6.04 0.70 15.93
CA PHE A 233 5.56 -0.38 16.80
C PHE A 233 4.48 0.12 17.76
N PHE A 234 4.72 1.23 18.47
CA PHE A 234 3.74 1.79 19.40
C PHE A 234 2.49 2.31 18.70
N LEU A 235 2.61 2.85 17.49
CA LEU A 235 1.46 3.22 16.67
C LEU A 235 0.57 2.01 16.36
N LEU A 236 1.18 0.93 15.86
CA LEU A 236 0.47 -0.31 15.56
C LEU A 236 -0.12 -0.94 16.83
N LEU A 237 0.66 -0.98 17.90
CA LEU A 237 0.20 -1.51 19.20
C LEU A 237 -1.04 -0.77 19.71
N LEU A 238 -1.02 0.56 19.67
CA LEU A 238 -2.14 1.38 20.14
C LEU A 238 -3.39 1.20 19.29
N VAL A 239 -3.24 1.18 17.96
CA VAL A 239 -4.36 1.02 17.04
C VAL A 239 -4.97 -0.38 17.12
N PHE A 240 -4.14 -1.42 17.29
CA PHE A 240 -4.61 -2.80 17.44
C PHE A 240 -4.89 -3.21 18.89
N LEU A 241 -4.76 -2.30 19.86
CA LEU A 241 -5.00 -2.60 21.27
C LEU A 241 -6.41 -3.18 21.53
N PRO A 242 -7.52 -2.69 20.95
CA PRO A 242 -8.84 -3.29 21.15
C PRO A 242 -8.90 -4.74 20.68
N PHE A 243 -8.27 -5.06 19.56
CA PHE A 243 -8.16 -6.43 19.05
C PHE A 243 -7.33 -7.31 19.99
N LEU A 244 -6.16 -6.83 20.45
CA LEU A 244 -5.29 -7.58 21.36
C LEU A 244 -6.00 -7.86 22.69
N VAL A 245 -6.70 -6.89 23.25
CA VAL A 245 -7.48 -7.07 24.47
C VAL A 245 -8.57 -8.12 24.26
N ALA A 246 -9.33 -8.06 23.17
CA ALA A 246 -10.36 -9.05 22.86
C ALA A 246 -9.75 -10.47 22.70
N GLN A 247 -8.60 -10.61 22.06
CA GLN A 247 -7.93 -11.89 21.88
C GLN A 247 -7.38 -12.48 23.20
N THR A 248 -6.85 -11.64 24.08
CA THR A 248 -6.41 -12.10 25.41
C THR A 248 -7.59 -12.58 26.25
N PHE A 249 -8.72 -11.87 26.24
CA PHE A 249 -9.95 -12.32 26.90
C PHE A 249 -10.46 -13.65 26.33
N THR A 250 -10.43 -13.81 25.01
CA THR A 250 -10.77 -15.07 24.34
C THR A 250 -9.88 -16.21 24.86
N GLY A 251 -8.57 -15.99 24.84
CA GLY A 251 -7.59 -16.98 25.30
C GLY A 251 -7.79 -17.39 26.76
N ILE A 252 -8.02 -16.41 27.64
CA ILE A 252 -8.23 -16.65 29.08
C ILE A 252 -9.51 -17.47 29.31
N ASN A 253 -10.62 -17.14 28.63
CA ASN A 253 -11.88 -17.85 28.79
C ASN A 253 -11.81 -19.28 28.26
N VAL A 254 -11.20 -19.49 27.08
CA VAL A 254 -11.02 -20.84 26.51
C VAL A 254 -10.09 -21.67 27.37
N ALA A 255 -8.94 -21.11 27.80
CA ALA A 255 -8.02 -21.80 28.69
C ALA A 255 -8.64 -22.13 30.05
N GLY A 256 -9.40 -21.18 30.63
CA GLY A 256 -10.12 -21.39 31.89
C GLY A 256 -11.14 -22.54 31.78
N TYR A 257 -11.87 -22.62 30.68
CA TYR A 257 -12.80 -23.72 30.41
C TYR A 257 -12.06 -25.06 30.31
N VAL A 258 -10.98 -25.13 29.50
CA VAL A 258 -10.18 -26.34 29.31
C VAL A 258 -9.56 -26.79 30.65
N ILE A 259 -9.00 -25.88 31.43
CA ILE A 259 -8.44 -26.19 32.75
C ILE A 259 -9.53 -26.66 33.71
N GLY A 260 -10.73 -26.06 33.68
CA GLY A 260 -11.88 -26.47 34.49
C GLY A 260 -12.26 -27.90 34.18
N THR A 261 -12.47 -28.25 32.92
CA THR A 261 -12.84 -29.62 32.49
C THR A 261 -11.74 -30.65 32.74
N LEU A 262 -10.44 -30.27 32.64
CA LEU A 262 -9.34 -31.14 33.02
C LEU A 262 -9.30 -31.44 34.55
N ARG A 263 -9.69 -30.49 35.40
CA ARG A 263 -9.82 -30.69 36.85
C ARG A 263 -10.90 -31.70 37.19
N GLU A 264 -12.02 -31.72 36.46
CA GLU A 264 -13.10 -32.67 36.66
C GLU A 264 -12.66 -34.12 36.47
N VAL A 265 -11.62 -34.37 35.70
CA VAL A 265 -11.00 -35.70 35.45
C VAL A 265 -9.64 -35.83 36.15
N ASP A 266 -9.35 -35.08 37.21
CA ASP A 266 -8.08 -35.11 37.96
C ASP A 266 -6.84 -34.89 37.09
N PHE A 267 -6.93 -34.04 36.05
CA PHE A 267 -5.88 -33.82 35.06
C PHE A 267 -5.47 -35.08 34.28
N ASP A 268 -6.30 -36.14 34.25
CA ASP A 268 -6.08 -37.30 33.40
C ASP A 268 -6.41 -36.97 31.94
N MET A 269 -5.38 -36.71 31.14
CA MET A 269 -5.51 -36.35 29.73
C MET A 269 -6.26 -37.42 28.92
N GLN A 270 -6.06 -38.72 29.23
CA GLN A 270 -6.73 -39.79 28.51
C GLN A 270 -8.24 -39.80 28.79
N ARG A 271 -8.63 -39.62 30.04
CA ARG A 271 -10.05 -39.48 30.42
C ARG A 271 -10.69 -38.26 29.78
N TRP A 272 -9.98 -37.14 29.79
CA TRP A 272 -10.48 -35.89 29.15
C TRP A 272 -10.66 -36.08 27.65
N LEU A 273 -9.71 -36.68 26.92
CA LEU A 273 -9.85 -36.98 25.49
C LEU A 273 -11.02 -37.91 25.20
N ASN A 274 -11.30 -38.88 26.04
CA ASN A 274 -12.45 -39.77 25.88
C ASN A 274 -13.78 -39.06 26.07
N GLN A 275 -13.81 -38.01 26.89
CA GLN A 275 -15.00 -37.12 27.12
C GLN A 275 -15.01 -35.91 26.19
N LEU A 276 -14.08 -35.77 25.25
CA LEU A 276 -13.93 -34.60 24.40
C LEU A 276 -15.21 -34.30 23.58
N SER A 277 -15.97 -35.32 23.20
CA SER A 277 -17.24 -35.16 22.48
C SER A 277 -18.29 -34.44 23.33
N GLU A 278 -18.31 -34.61 24.64
CA GLU A 278 -19.22 -33.94 25.57
C GLU A 278 -18.84 -32.46 25.72
N HIS A 279 -17.53 -32.16 25.74
CA HIS A 279 -17.01 -30.82 25.85
C HIS A 279 -16.99 -30.05 24.53
N ALA A 280 -16.96 -30.74 23.38
CA ALA A 280 -16.81 -30.15 22.06
C ALA A 280 -17.89 -29.11 21.74
N GLY A 281 -19.14 -29.39 22.09
CA GLY A 281 -20.24 -28.46 21.86
C GLY A 281 -20.15 -27.15 22.66
N ALA A 282 -19.70 -27.23 23.91
CA ALA A 282 -19.50 -26.07 24.76
C ALA A 282 -18.26 -25.26 24.32
N LEU A 283 -17.16 -25.92 24.03
CA LEU A 283 -15.94 -25.32 23.47
C LEU A 283 -16.24 -24.61 22.15
N PHE A 284 -17.02 -25.25 21.27
CA PHE A 284 -17.42 -24.64 20.00
C PHE A 284 -18.23 -23.36 20.21
N LYS A 285 -19.26 -23.39 21.07
CA LYS A 285 -20.08 -22.19 21.40
C LYS A 285 -19.22 -21.08 22.00
N LEU A 286 -18.34 -21.42 22.94
CA LEU A 286 -17.46 -20.46 23.61
C LEU A 286 -16.48 -19.83 22.61
N SER A 287 -15.84 -20.64 21.78
CA SER A 287 -14.90 -20.15 20.75
C SER A 287 -15.61 -19.34 19.67
N LEU A 288 -16.85 -19.70 19.29
CA LEU A 288 -17.64 -18.95 18.34
C LEU A 288 -17.99 -17.57 18.90
N LEU A 289 -18.51 -17.50 20.13
CA LEU A 289 -18.89 -16.22 20.76
C LEU A 289 -17.68 -15.27 20.87
N TRP A 290 -16.61 -15.75 21.50
CA TRP A 290 -15.41 -14.94 21.70
C TRP A 290 -14.67 -14.67 20.39
N GLY A 291 -14.72 -15.59 19.44
CA GLY A 291 -14.21 -15.40 18.10
C GLY A 291 -14.92 -14.26 17.37
N LEU A 292 -16.24 -14.18 17.45
CA LEU A 292 -17.03 -13.08 16.86
C LEU A 292 -16.70 -11.73 17.51
N ILE A 293 -16.54 -11.69 18.84
CA ILE A 293 -16.13 -10.47 19.56
C ILE A 293 -14.73 -10.05 19.10
N GLY A 294 -13.80 -10.98 19.00
CA GLY A 294 -12.44 -10.72 18.51
C GLY A 294 -12.42 -10.20 17.06
N GLN A 295 -13.25 -10.77 16.19
CA GLN A 295 -13.39 -10.29 14.80
C GLN A 295 -13.96 -8.87 14.73
N ALA A 296 -14.98 -8.56 15.55
CA ALA A 296 -15.55 -7.22 15.63
C ALA A 296 -14.51 -6.19 16.11
N ALA A 297 -13.77 -6.52 17.17
CA ALA A 297 -12.69 -5.68 17.68
C ALA A 297 -11.57 -5.49 16.63
N GLY A 298 -11.26 -6.55 15.88
CA GLY A 298 -10.29 -6.50 14.77
C GLY A 298 -10.73 -5.58 13.64
N LEU A 299 -12.00 -5.62 13.26
CA LEU A 299 -12.56 -4.70 12.25
C LEU A 299 -12.51 -3.25 12.71
N LEU A 300 -12.92 -2.96 13.94
CA LEU A 300 -12.83 -1.60 14.53
C LEU A 300 -11.40 -1.08 14.51
N SER A 301 -10.44 -1.92 14.92
CA SER A 301 -9.01 -1.58 14.85
C SER A 301 -8.57 -1.30 13.41
N GLN A 302 -9.00 -2.09 12.42
CA GLN A 302 -8.61 -1.92 11.02
C GLN A 302 -9.16 -0.63 10.40
N PHE A 303 -10.35 -0.15 10.81
CA PHE A 303 -10.89 1.12 10.30
C PHE A 303 -9.97 2.31 10.60
N ILE A 304 -9.34 2.32 11.77
CA ILE A 304 -8.41 3.36 12.18
C ILE A 304 -7.00 3.08 11.63
N ALA A 305 -6.58 1.80 11.68
CA ALA A 305 -5.24 1.37 11.27
C ALA A 305 -4.92 1.74 9.83
N VAL A 306 -5.89 1.58 8.92
CA VAL A 306 -5.68 1.89 7.50
C VAL A 306 -5.31 3.36 7.31
N GLY A 307 -6.04 4.30 7.91
CA GLY A 307 -5.73 5.72 7.83
C GLY A 307 -4.41 6.08 8.50
N ALA A 308 -4.16 5.55 9.70
CA ALA A 308 -2.93 5.79 10.45
C ALA A 308 -1.69 5.26 9.72
N LEU A 309 -1.77 4.04 9.18
CA LEU A 309 -0.66 3.42 8.45
C LEU A 309 -0.39 4.13 7.11
N MET A 310 -1.43 4.54 6.40
CA MET A 310 -1.27 5.27 5.14
C MET A 310 -0.71 6.67 5.38
N ARG A 311 -1.04 7.35 6.49
CA ARG A 311 -0.39 8.60 6.87
C ARG A 311 1.07 8.40 7.24
N ALA A 312 1.40 7.32 7.96
CA ALA A 312 2.79 6.95 8.25
C ALA A 312 3.56 6.66 6.95
N TYR A 313 2.92 6.00 5.99
CA TYR A 313 3.49 5.78 4.66
C TYR A 313 3.79 7.11 3.94
N GLU A 314 2.86 8.06 3.92
CA GLU A 314 3.09 9.38 3.33
C GLU A 314 4.23 10.15 4.01
N ASN A 315 4.35 10.06 5.33
CA ASN A 315 5.44 10.73 6.05
C ASN A 315 6.82 10.16 5.68
N LEU A 316 6.91 8.85 5.44
CA LEU A 316 8.18 8.16 5.18
C LEU A 316 8.53 8.09 3.70
N PHE A 317 7.54 7.87 2.83
CA PHE A 317 7.72 7.58 1.40
C PHE A 317 7.11 8.61 0.47
N GLY A 318 6.27 9.51 0.97
CA GLY A 318 5.60 10.54 0.19
C GLY A 318 6.59 11.54 -0.43
N GLU A 319 6.16 12.19 -1.50
CA GLU A 319 6.91 13.28 -2.10
C GLU A 319 6.79 14.51 -1.19
N ARG A 320 7.91 14.95 -0.64
CA ARG A 320 7.94 16.25 0.05
C ARG A 320 7.81 17.32 -1.04
N LYS A 321 6.69 18.05 -1.03
CA LYS A 321 6.62 19.29 -1.80
C LYS A 321 7.67 20.25 -1.27
N PRO A 322 8.45 20.91 -2.15
CA PRO A 322 9.48 21.88 -1.76
C PRO A 322 8.89 23.03 -0.95
#